data_93dc5490fa3a141c1767762a54ec6b14
#
_entry.id   93dc5490fa3a141c1767762a54ec6b14
#
_cell.length_a   1.000
_cell.length_b   1.000
_cell.length_c   1.000
_cell.angle_alpha   90.00
_cell.angle_beta   90.00
_cell.angle_gamma   90.00
#
_symmetry.space_group_name_H-M   'P 1'
#
loop_
_entity.id
_entity.type
_entity.pdbx_description
1 polymer ?
#
loop_
_entity_poly.entity_id
_entity_poly.type
_entity_poly.pdbx_seq_one_letter_code
_entity_poly.pdbx_strand_id
1 'polypeptide(L)'
;MASVAIAQPAGGFGGFQVPQVNLETSQEWKDVNYAGDDQAYHTCDIYLPKQEQASYPVVIHIYGSAWFSNSSKGMADLGTIVKSLLEAGYAVVCPNHRSSMDAKWPAQINDIRAVIRFVRGEAAKYKFDTSFIATSGFSSGGHLASTAATTSGTKQTKVGTVDIDLEGEVGNFLQESSAVNAACDWSGPIDLTAMDCGESMKMGENSPEDVLLNSKLDKEPDKYISLSANHYVDPNDPPVIIFHGEKDNVVPCCQGKAFFETLKAAGVKTEATFVPEGGHGMGMYSEENLQKMVNFLNEVRTRK
;
A
#
# COMPACT_ATOMS: atom_id res chain seq x y z
N MET A 1 48.69 8.75 12.26
CA MET A 1 48.13 7.74 11.34
C MET A 1 46.79 8.27 10.88
N ALA A 2 46.71 8.69 9.62
CA ALA A 2 45.52 9.30 9.07
C ALA A 2 44.55 8.20 8.59
N SER A 3 43.32 8.24 9.06
CA SER A 3 42.24 7.36 8.63
C SER A 3 41.69 7.85 7.30
N VAL A 4 41.80 7.04 6.26
CA VAL A 4 41.26 7.30 4.94
C VAL A 4 39.76 6.87 4.98
N ALA A 5 38.86 7.83 4.88
CA ALA A 5 37.46 7.57 4.65
C ALA A 5 37.23 7.18 3.19
N ILE A 6 36.80 5.96 2.95
CA ILE A 6 36.40 5.48 1.62
C ILE A 6 35.01 6.05 1.33
N ALA A 7 34.92 6.97 0.37
CA ALA A 7 33.65 7.49 -0.14
C ALA A 7 32.94 6.39 -0.96
N GLN A 8 31.69 6.08 -0.63
CA GLN A 8 30.81 5.27 -1.48
C GLN A 8 30.45 6.04 -2.76
N PRO A 9 30.36 5.37 -3.91
CA PRO A 9 29.96 6.04 -5.14
C PRO A 9 28.46 6.33 -5.11
N ALA A 10 28.12 7.62 -5.19
CA ALA A 10 26.78 8.10 -5.43
C ALA A 10 26.38 7.80 -6.88
N GLY A 11 25.68 6.69 -7.11
CA GLY A 11 24.95 6.40 -8.33
C GLY A 11 23.52 6.89 -8.18
N GLY A 12 23.30 8.20 -8.18
CA GLY A 12 21.98 8.77 -8.12
C GLY A 12 21.40 8.99 -9.52
N PHE A 13 20.19 8.53 -9.76
CA PHE A 13 19.30 9.09 -10.78
C PHE A 13 19.22 10.59 -10.54
N GLY A 14 19.43 11.39 -11.61
CA GLY A 14 19.67 12.82 -11.58
C GLY A 14 18.72 13.59 -10.63
N GLY A 15 19.34 14.49 -9.87
CA GLY A 15 18.82 15.28 -8.76
C GLY A 15 17.44 15.91 -8.94
N PHE A 16 16.39 15.14 -8.80
CA PHE A 16 15.08 15.65 -8.44
C PHE A 16 15.11 15.95 -6.94
N GLN A 17 15.24 17.23 -6.60
CA GLN A 17 14.89 17.66 -5.24
C GLN A 17 13.39 17.41 -5.08
N VAL A 18 13.03 16.40 -4.29
CA VAL A 18 11.64 16.19 -3.86
C VAL A 18 11.24 17.49 -3.14
N PRO A 19 10.20 18.21 -3.59
CA PRO A 19 9.74 19.40 -2.88
C PRO A 19 9.49 19.03 -1.42
N GLN A 20 10.08 19.78 -0.49
CA GLN A 20 9.74 19.59 0.94
C GLN A 20 8.26 19.92 1.11
N VAL A 21 7.45 18.91 1.34
CA VAL A 21 6.04 19.05 1.65
C VAL A 21 5.94 19.43 3.13
N ASN A 22 5.46 20.61 3.42
CA ASN A 22 5.13 21.01 4.79
C ASN A 22 3.70 20.50 5.09
N LEU A 23 3.61 19.42 5.82
CA LEU A 23 2.32 18.92 6.32
C LEU A 23 1.93 19.71 7.57
N GLU A 24 0.68 20.18 7.60
CA GLU A 24 0.12 20.81 8.81
C GLU A 24 -0.33 19.71 9.79
N THR A 25 0.51 19.42 10.77
CA THR A 25 0.29 18.35 11.77
C THR A 25 0.28 18.93 13.19
N SER A 26 -0.45 18.29 14.11
CA SER A 26 -0.33 18.58 15.55
C SER A 26 0.85 17.85 16.17
N GLN A 27 1.14 16.64 15.68
CA GLN A 27 2.28 15.83 16.08
C GLN A 27 2.74 14.96 14.92
N GLU A 28 4.05 14.68 14.89
CA GLU A 28 4.63 13.71 13.97
C GLU A 28 5.75 12.92 14.66
N TRP A 29 5.91 11.67 14.23
CA TRP A 29 7.02 10.81 14.63
C TRP A 29 7.62 10.22 13.36
N LYS A 30 8.94 10.27 13.29
CA LYS A 30 9.72 9.74 12.17
C LYS A 30 10.44 8.47 12.58
N ASP A 31 10.62 7.59 11.60
CA ASP A 31 11.41 6.36 11.75
C ASP A 31 11.00 5.50 12.96
N VAL A 32 9.70 5.46 13.27
CA VAL A 32 9.18 4.60 14.34
C VAL A 32 9.28 3.15 13.90
N ASN A 33 10.08 2.35 14.62
CA ASN A 33 10.18 0.92 14.32
C ASN A 33 8.91 0.19 14.78
N TYR A 34 8.19 -0.44 13.84
CA TYR A 34 6.94 -1.13 14.10
C TYR A 34 7.11 -2.63 14.40
N ALA A 35 8.30 -3.17 14.12
CA ALA A 35 8.59 -4.60 14.29
C ALA A 35 9.29 -4.92 15.61
N GLY A 36 9.89 -3.93 16.27
CA GLY A 36 10.68 -4.13 17.47
C GLY A 36 12.06 -4.72 17.20
N ASP A 37 12.54 -4.60 15.97
CA ASP A 37 13.88 -4.96 15.54
C ASP A 37 14.68 -3.70 15.12
N ASP A 38 15.94 -3.86 14.75
CA ASP A 38 16.81 -2.75 14.35
C ASP A 38 16.82 -2.50 12.81
N GLN A 39 15.83 -3.04 12.07
CA GLN A 39 15.83 -2.94 10.63
C GLN A 39 15.20 -1.62 10.15
N ALA A 40 15.92 -0.86 9.32
CA ALA A 40 15.44 0.41 8.79
C ALA A 40 14.20 0.27 7.90
N TYR A 41 14.03 -0.87 7.24
CA TYR A 41 12.85 -1.16 6.42
C TYR A 41 11.61 -1.53 7.27
N HIS A 42 11.75 -1.72 8.56
CA HIS A 42 10.63 -1.92 9.49
C HIS A 42 10.29 -0.64 10.25
N THR A 43 10.47 0.51 9.62
CA THR A 43 10.11 1.82 10.20
C THR A 43 8.92 2.44 9.50
N CYS A 44 8.16 3.25 10.23
CA CYS A 44 7.08 4.08 9.67
C CYS A 44 7.19 5.51 10.17
N ASP A 45 6.62 6.43 9.39
CA ASP A 45 6.33 7.79 9.84
C ASP A 45 4.86 7.90 10.22
N ILE A 46 4.57 8.61 11.31
CA ILE A 46 3.23 8.82 11.84
C ILE A 46 2.94 10.30 11.86
N TYR A 47 1.78 10.69 11.33
CA TYR A 47 1.34 12.07 11.28
C TYR A 47 -0.07 12.18 11.88
N LEU A 48 -0.28 13.11 12.80
CA LEU A 48 -1.60 13.43 13.31
C LEU A 48 -2.13 14.72 12.68
N PRO A 49 -3.44 14.81 12.42
CA PRO A 49 -4.08 16.02 11.93
C PRO A 49 -3.74 17.25 12.77
N LYS A 50 -3.74 18.44 12.13
CA LYS A 50 -3.55 19.72 12.83
C LYS A 50 -4.60 19.94 13.93
N GLN A 51 -5.86 19.57 13.65
CA GLN A 51 -6.92 19.67 14.63
C GLN A 51 -6.81 18.55 15.66
N GLU A 52 -6.57 18.92 16.92
CA GLU A 52 -6.46 17.95 18.00
C GLU A 52 -7.81 17.28 18.31
N GLN A 53 -7.75 15.95 18.50
CA GLN A 53 -8.86 15.09 18.86
C GLN A 53 -8.40 14.12 19.97
N ALA A 54 -9.35 13.50 20.67
CA ALA A 54 -9.06 12.48 21.67
C ALA A 54 -8.43 11.23 21.05
N SER A 55 -8.91 10.83 19.87
CA SER A 55 -8.34 9.75 19.05
C SER A 55 -8.66 10.00 17.56
N TYR A 56 -7.90 9.37 16.69
CA TYR A 56 -7.99 9.57 15.24
C TYR A 56 -8.20 8.25 14.52
N PRO A 57 -9.18 8.14 13.59
CA PRO A 57 -9.24 7.03 12.66
C PRO A 57 -7.95 7.01 11.83
N VAL A 58 -7.50 5.82 11.43
CA VAL A 58 -6.17 5.64 10.83
C VAL A 58 -6.26 5.25 9.37
N VAL A 59 -5.40 5.85 8.54
CA VAL A 59 -5.10 5.35 7.20
C VAL A 59 -3.61 5.01 7.12
N ILE A 60 -3.30 3.79 6.74
CA ILE A 60 -1.94 3.33 6.45
C ILE A 60 -1.71 3.55 4.96
N HIS A 61 -0.85 4.51 4.59
CA HIS A 61 -0.57 4.85 3.19
C HIS A 61 0.77 4.29 2.73
N ILE A 62 0.74 3.45 1.70
CA ILE A 62 1.85 2.64 1.21
C ILE A 62 2.34 3.19 -0.13
N TYR A 63 3.64 3.49 -0.22
CA TYR A 63 4.26 4.03 -1.43
C TYR A 63 4.36 3.03 -2.58
N GLY A 64 4.44 3.55 -3.81
CA GLY A 64 4.77 2.79 -5.01
C GLY A 64 6.27 2.73 -5.27
N SER A 65 6.78 1.58 -5.67
CA SER A 65 8.19 1.37 -6.00
C SER A 65 8.44 0.13 -6.87
N ALA A 66 7.39 -0.45 -7.46
CA ALA A 66 7.45 -1.78 -8.09
C ALA A 66 8.08 -2.84 -7.15
N TRP A 67 7.87 -2.69 -5.84
CA TRP A 67 8.44 -3.48 -4.74
C TRP A 67 9.99 -3.44 -4.64
N PHE A 68 10.68 -2.54 -5.36
CA PHE A 68 12.15 -2.45 -5.34
C PHE A 68 12.72 -1.59 -4.21
N SER A 69 11.91 -0.74 -3.57
CA SER A 69 12.38 0.12 -2.48
C SER A 69 11.96 -0.41 -1.11
N ASN A 70 12.83 -0.21 -0.14
CA ASN A 70 12.60 -0.48 1.29
C ASN A 70 12.70 0.79 2.16
N SER A 71 12.74 1.99 1.54
CA SER A 71 13.02 3.27 2.21
C SER A 71 12.32 4.47 1.59
N SER A 72 11.14 4.27 0.96
CA SER A 72 10.42 5.34 0.24
C SER A 72 9.20 5.92 0.98
N LYS A 73 9.03 5.65 2.27
CA LYS A 73 7.91 6.19 3.07
C LYS A 73 7.84 7.73 3.05
N GLY A 74 8.99 8.41 2.95
CA GLY A 74 9.06 9.87 2.85
C GLY A 74 8.67 10.43 1.49
N MET A 75 8.45 9.58 0.47
CA MET A 75 7.99 9.94 -0.87
C MET A 75 6.54 9.50 -1.13
N ALA A 76 5.83 9.06 -0.09
CA ALA A 76 4.50 8.45 -0.19
C ALA A 76 3.41 9.51 -0.38
N ASP A 77 3.38 10.18 -1.52
CA ASP A 77 2.32 11.14 -1.91
C ASP A 77 1.92 12.13 -0.80
N LEU A 78 2.94 12.63 -0.08
CA LEU A 78 2.76 13.46 1.11
C LEU A 78 1.96 14.74 0.83
N GLY A 79 2.23 15.39 -0.31
CA GLY A 79 1.57 16.64 -0.70
C GLY A 79 0.16 16.47 -1.30
N THR A 80 -0.30 15.26 -1.48
CA THR A 80 -1.56 14.93 -2.12
C THR A 80 -2.43 14.05 -1.22
N ILE A 81 -2.30 12.74 -1.31
CA ILE A 81 -3.12 11.77 -0.57
C ILE A 81 -2.96 11.96 0.94
N VAL A 82 -1.72 12.00 1.46
CA VAL A 82 -1.46 12.12 2.91
C VAL A 82 -2.01 13.45 3.44
N LYS A 83 -1.74 14.56 2.74
CA LYS A 83 -2.27 15.88 3.11
C LYS A 83 -3.80 15.86 3.19
N SER A 84 -4.49 15.34 2.17
CA SER A 84 -5.96 15.30 2.13
C SER A 84 -6.56 14.45 3.25
N LEU A 85 -5.92 13.34 3.61
CA LEU A 85 -6.34 12.49 4.72
C LEU A 85 -6.16 13.21 6.07
N LEU A 86 -5.05 13.91 6.28
CA LEU A 86 -4.81 14.70 7.48
C LEU A 86 -5.83 15.86 7.61
N GLU A 87 -6.11 16.57 6.52
CA GLU A 87 -7.13 17.63 6.49
C GLU A 87 -8.53 17.10 6.79
N ALA A 88 -8.81 15.83 6.43
CA ALA A 88 -10.05 15.13 6.74
C ALA A 88 -10.11 14.53 8.16
N GLY A 89 -9.07 14.70 8.97
CA GLY A 89 -9.04 14.27 10.37
C GLY A 89 -8.57 12.83 10.61
N TYR A 90 -7.93 12.19 9.62
CA TYR A 90 -7.31 10.87 9.77
C TYR A 90 -5.86 10.98 10.25
N ALA A 91 -5.45 10.18 11.21
CA ALA A 91 -4.04 9.90 11.41
C ALA A 91 -3.51 9.12 10.20
N VAL A 92 -2.32 9.46 9.74
CA VAL A 92 -1.70 8.74 8.61
C VAL A 92 -0.41 8.08 9.06
N VAL A 93 -0.27 6.80 8.74
CA VAL A 93 0.93 6.00 8.97
C VAL A 93 1.53 5.63 7.62
N CYS A 94 2.76 6.07 7.38
CA CYS A 94 3.49 5.79 6.14
C CYS A 94 4.63 4.80 6.43
N PRO A 95 4.46 3.49 6.16
CA PRO A 95 5.50 2.50 6.44
C PRO A 95 6.52 2.38 5.31
N ASN A 96 7.74 1.99 5.67
CA ASN A 96 8.60 1.20 4.82
C ASN A 96 8.21 -0.28 4.92
N HIS A 97 8.67 -1.08 3.99
CA HIS A 97 8.53 -2.53 3.97
C HIS A 97 9.73 -3.15 3.26
N ARG A 98 9.99 -4.44 3.43
CA ARG A 98 11.04 -5.14 2.69
C ARG A 98 10.83 -4.99 1.19
N SER A 99 11.92 -4.75 0.47
CA SER A 99 11.93 -4.80 -1.00
C SER A 99 12.01 -6.25 -1.50
N SER A 100 11.80 -6.43 -2.80
CA SER A 100 12.02 -7.71 -3.49
C SER A 100 13.49 -8.18 -3.45
N MET A 101 14.42 -7.28 -3.10
CA MET A 101 15.83 -7.59 -2.91
C MET A 101 16.14 -8.05 -1.48
N ASP A 102 15.38 -7.58 -0.49
CA ASP A 102 15.51 -8.00 0.91
C ASP A 102 14.86 -9.38 1.13
N ALA A 103 13.64 -9.56 0.61
CA ALA A 103 12.91 -10.82 0.71
C ALA A 103 11.88 -10.96 -0.42
N LYS A 104 11.54 -12.21 -0.74
CA LYS A 104 10.52 -12.52 -1.76
C LYS A 104 9.12 -12.48 -1.15
N TRP A 105 8.12 -12.45 -2.03
CA TRP A 105 6.72 -12.61 -1.63
C TRP A 105 6.54 -13.87 -0.76
N PRO A 106 5.78 -13.81 0.34
CA PRO A 106 4.86 -12.75 0.81
C PRO A 106 5.44 -11.75 1.83
N ALA A 107 6.75 -11.57 1.93
CA ALA A 107 7.36 -10.72 2.95
C ALA A 107 6.78 -9.28 2.98
N GLN A 108 6.43 -8.72 1.84
CA GLN A 108 5.90 -7.36 1.73
C GLN A 108 4.53 -7.22 2.41
N ILE A 109 3.62 -8.17 2.18
CA ILE A 109 2.31 -8.13 2.85
C ILE A 109 2.42 -8.48 4.34
N ASN A 110 3.36 -9.33 4.73
CA ASN A 110 3.63 -9.61 6.15
C ASN A 110 4.05 -8.35 6.90
N ASP A 111 4.86 -7.48 6.27
CA ASP A 111 5.30 -6.21 6.86
C ASP A 111 4.11 -5.24 7.00
N ILE A 112 3.26 -5.11 5.98
CA ILE A 112 2.06 -4.26 6.06
C ILE A 112 1.10 -4.76 7.15
N ARG A 113 0.92 -6.07 7.30
CA ARG A 113 0.13 -6.63 8.39
C ARG A 113 0.73 -6.38 9.76
N ALA A 114 2.06 -6.41 9.86
CA ALA A 114 2.74 -6.00 11.08
C ALA A 114 2.46 -4.54 11.45
N VAL A 115 2.44 -3.64 10.46
CA VAL A 115 2.05 -2.23 10.65
C VAL A 115 0.61 -2.11 11.15
N ILE A 116 -0.34 -2.86 10.56
CA ILE A 116 -1.74 -2.83 10.99
C ILE A 116 -1.86 -3.29 12.45
N ARG A 117 -1.15 -4.37 12.84
CA ARG A 117 -1.10 -4.85 14.23
C ARG A 117 -0.44 -3.84 15.17
N PHE A 118 0.66 -3.22 14.73
CA PHE A 118 1.33 -2.14 15.48
C PHE A 118 0.39 -0.96 15.75
N VAL A 119 -0.40 -0.52 14.78
CA VAL A 119 -1.40 0.54 14.96
C VAL A 119 -2.39 0.19 16.06
N ARG A 120 -2.82 -1.07 16.16
CA ARG A 120 -3.70 -1.51 17.25
C ARG A 120 -2.98 -1.58 18.60
N GLY A 121 -1.81 -2.20 18.62
CA GLY A 121 -1.06 -2.41 19.87
C GLY A 121 -0.56 -1.12 20.52
N GLU A 122 -0.22 -0.12 19.72
CA GLU A 122 0.28 1.17 20.17
C GLU A 122 -0.79 2.29 20.15
N ALA A 123 -2.07 1.93 20.05
CA ALA A 123 -3.17 2.86 19.89
C ALA A 123 -3.22 3.97 20.96
N ALA A 124 -3.03 3.62 22.21
CA ALA A 124 -3.04 4.58 23.31
C ALA A 124 -1.89 5.61 23.22
N LYS A 125 -0.72 5.18 22.77
CA LYS A 125 0.47 6.02 22.64
C LYS A 125 0.34 7.07 21.55
N TYR A 126 -0.23 6.68 20.39
CA TYR A 126 -0.35 7.56 19.23
C TYR A 126 -1.75 8.12 19.03
N LYS A 127 -2.65 7.92 19.99
CA LYS A 127 -4.06 8.36 19.94
C LYS A 127 -4.82 7.80 18.73
N PHE A 128 -4.56 6.55 18.35
CA PHE A 128 -5.28 5.90 17.25
C PHE A 128 -6.68 5.41 17.69
N ASP A 129 -7.69 5.67 16.86
CA ASP A 129 -9.01 5.04 16.97
C ASP A 129 -9.00 3.75 16.12
N THR A 130 -8.78 2.62 16.77
CA THR A 130 -8.69 1.31 16.12
C THR A 130 -10.02 0.76 15.66
N SER A 131 -11.12 1.46 15.93
CA SER A 131 -12.44 1.10 15.37
C SER A 131 -12.48 1.30 13.86
N PHE A 132 -11.60 2.15 13.31
CA PHE A 132 -11.46 2.36 11.88
C PHE A 132 -9.99 2.45 11.47
N ILE A 133 -9.52 1.42 10.76
CA ILE A 133 -8.21 1.36 10.13
C ILE A 133 -8.42 1.03 8.66
N ALA A 134 -7.93 1.88 7.77
CA ALA A 134 -7.94 1.65 6.33
C ALA A 134 -6.52 1.59 5.77
N THR A 135 -6.37 0.93 4.63
CA THR A 135 -5.15 0.98 3.81
C THR A 135 -5.37 1.87 2.60
N SER A 136 -4.32 2.52 2.15
CA SER A 136 -4.26 3.27 0.90
C SER A 136 -2.88 3.06 0.29
N GLY A 137 -2.77 3.09 -1.01
CA GLY A 137 -1.45 3.01 -1.63
C GLY A 137 -1.46 3.30 -3.11
N PHE A 138 -0.27 3.63 -3.63
CA PHE A 138 -0.06 3.91 -5.04
C PHE A 138 0.78 2.81 -5.70
N SER A 139 0.44 2.39 -6.93
CA SER A 139 1.21 1.40 -7.71
C SER A 139 1.40 0.08 -6.91
N SER A 140 2.63 -0.40 -6.70
CA SER A 140 2.88 -1.55 -5.82
C SER A 140 2.34 -1.37 -4.39
N GLY A 141 2.22 -0.13 -3.89
CA GLY A 141 1.54 0.17 -2.63
C GLY A 141 0.03 0.00 -2.73
N GLY A 142 -0.58 0.32 -3.88
CA GLY A 142 -1.99 0.05 -4.20
C GLY A 142 -2.28 -1.45 -4.20
N HIS A 143 -1.39 -2.24 -4.80
CA HIS A 143 -1.44 -3.70 -4.72
C HIS A 143 -1.43 -4.19 -3.25
N LEU A 144 -0.48 -3.72 -2.43
CA LEU A 144 -0.38 -4.15 -1.02
C LEU A 144 -1.60 -3.69 -0.20
N ALA A 145 -2.14 -2.49 -0.45
CA ALA A 145 -3.35 -2.00 0.18
C ALA A 145 -4.57 -2.86 -0.18
N SER A 146 -4.72 -3.21 -1.47
CA SER A 146 -5.77 -4.08 -1.98
C SER A 146 -5.64 -5.50 -1.44
N THR A 147 -4.41 -6.06 -1.42
CA THR A 147 -4.16 -7.40 -0.86
C THR A 147 -4.49 -7.45 0.63
N ALA A 148 -4.14 -6.41 1.40
CA ALA A 148 -4.51 -6.35 2.83
C ALA A 148 -6.03 -6.38 3.03
N ALA A 149 -6.81 -5.79 2.11
CA ALA A 149 -8.26 -5.81 2.13
C ALA A 149 -8.83 -7.19 1.72
N THR A 150 -8.46 -7.70 0.56
CA THR A 150 -9.02 -8.95 0.00
C THR A 150 -8.53 -10.23 0.70
N THR A 151 -7.53 -10.11 1.56
CA THR A 151 -7.07 -11.20 2.44
C THR A 151 -7.34 -10.90 3.91
N SER A 152 -8.25 -9.98 4.21
CA SER A 152 -8.60 -9.59 5.57
C SER A 152 -9.15 -10.80 6.34
N GLY A 153 -8.49 -11.14 7.47
CA GLY A 153 -8.84 -12.33 8.25
C GLY A 153 -8.23 -13.65 7.76
N THR A 154 -7.64 -13.70 6.58
CA THR A 154 -6.95 -14.88 6.06
C THR A 154 -5.49 -14.87 6.50
N LYS A 155 -5.07 -15.84 7.32
CA LYS A 155 -3.68 -15.91 7.80
C LYS A 155 -2.81 -16.76 6.88
N GLN A 156 -3.27 -17.97 6.59
CA GLN A 156 -2.58 -18.92 5.72
C GLN A 156 -3.55 -19.43 4.68
N THR A 157 -3.08 -19.62 3.47
CA THR A 157 -3.89 -20.16 2.38
C THR A 157 -3.03 -21.01 1.45
N LYS A 158 -3.71 -21.77 0.58
CA LYS A 158 -3.06 -22.56 -0.46
C LYS A 158 -3.57 -22.11 -1.82
N VAL A 159 -2.65 -21.76 -2.71
CA VAL A 159 -2.94 -21.42 -4.09
C VAL A 159 -2.30 -22.47 -4.99
N GLY A 160 -3.10 -23.35 -5.55
CA GLY A 160 -2.60 -24.49 -6.33
C GLY A 160 -1.62 -25.34 -5.52
N THR A 161 -0.35 -25.30 -5.89
CA THR A 161 0.75 -26.03 -5.23
C THR A 161 1.48 -25.21 -4.17
N VAL A 162 1.19 -23.92 -4.02
CA VAL A 162 1.93 -22.99 -3.18
C VAL A 162 1.19 -22.74 -1.86
N ASP A 163 1.84 -23.04 -0.74
CA ASP A 163 1.36 -22.66 0.60
C ASP A 163 1.88 -21.25 0.91
N ILE A 164 0.98 -20.33 1.27
CA ILE A 164 1.29 -18.91 1.53
C ILE A 164 0.90 -18.54 2.95
N ASP A 165 1.86 -18.02 3.71
CA ASP A 165 1.62 -17.33 4.97
C ASP A 165 1.50 -15.83 4.74
N LEU A 166 0.26 -15.35 4.67
CA LEU A 166 -0.05 -13.94 4.45
C LEU A 166 0.05 -13.10 5.74
N GLU A 167 0.04 -13.72 6.92
CA GLU A 167 0.09 -13.01 8.20
C GLU A 167 1.52 -12.71 8.64
N GLY A 168 2.38 -13.72 8.57
CA GLY A 168 3.75 -13.64 9.06
C GLY A 168 3.87 -13.42 10.57
N GLU A 169 5.11 -13.43 11.03
CA GLU A 169 5.46 -13.28 12.47
C GLU A 169 6.27 -11.99 12.74
N VAL A 170 6.18 -10.97 11.86
CA VAL A 170 6.87 -9.70 12.04
C VAL A 170 6.20 -8.89 13.15
N GLY A 171 7.01 -8.35 14.07
CA GLY A 171 6.55 -7.42 15.11
C GLY A 171 6.11 -8.06 16.41
N ASN A 172 5.81 -7.21 17.40
CA ASN A 172 5.53 -7.62 18.77
C ASN A 172 4.04 -7.84 19.08
N PHE A 173 3.15 -7.44 18.18
CA PHE A 173 1.70 -7.43 18.39
C PHE A 173 0.99 -8.57 17.67
N LEU A 174 1.53 -9.79 17.72
CA LEU A 174 1.02 -10.95 17.00
C LEU A 174 -0.40 -11.38 17.41
N GLN A 175 -0.88 -10.92 18.57
CA GLN A 175 -2.23 -11.20 19.06
C GLN A 175 -3.28 -10.23 18.51
N GLU A 176 -2.84 -9.09 17.97
CA GLU A 176 -3.74 -8.11 17.38
C GLU A 176 -4.23 -8.55 16.00
N SER A 177 -5.38 -8.07 15.61
CA SER A 177 -5.93 -8.32 14.28
C SER A 177 -5.19 -7.49 13.22
N SER A 178 -4.89 -8.08 12.07
CA SER A 178 -4.41 -7.38 10.87
C SER A 178 -5.52 -7.01 9.88
N ALA A 179 -6.79 -7.17 10.26
CA ALA A 179 -7.93 -6.81 9.42
C ALA A 179 -8.05 -5.29 9.26
N VAL A 180 -8.56 -4.86 8.10
CA VAL A 180 -8.83 -3.45 7.79
C VAL A 180 -10.32 -3.20 7.52
N ASN A 181 -10.74 -1.94 7.57
CA ASN A 181 -12.14 -1.54 7.40
C ASN A 181 -12.44 -1.01 6.00
N ALA A 182 -11.43 -0.60 5.25
CA ALA A 182 -11.52 -0.13 3.87
C ALA A 182 -10.16 -0.16 3.18
N ALA A 183 -10.14 -0.10 1.85
CA ALA A 183 -8.93 0.15 1.08
C ALA A 183 -9.14 1.20 -0.01
N CYS A 184 -8.07 1.94 -0.33
CA CYS A 184 -7.99 2.87 -1.44
C CYS A 184 -6.86 2.43 -2.37
N ASP A 185 -7.20 1.99 -3.56
CA ASP A 185 -6.25 1.57 -4.58
C ASP A 185 -6.00 2.70 -5.59
N TRP A 186 -4.75 3.12 -5.72
CA TRP A 186 -4.32 4.11 -6.71
C TRP A 186 -3.37 3.43 -7.70
N SER A 187 -3.89 3.06 -8.89
CA SER A 187 -3.13 2.42 -9.98
C SER A 187 -2.36 1.15 -9.56
N GLY A 188 -2.93 0.32 -8.69
CA GLY A 188 -2.33 -0.94 -8.27
C GLY A 188 -2.38 -2.02 -9.37
N PRO A 189 -1.32 -2.82 -9.55
CA PRO A 189 -1.40 -4.07 -10.30
C PRO A 189 -2.14 -5.10 -9.43
N ILE A 190 -3.20 -5.69 -9.95
CA ILE A 190 -4.15 -6.49 -9.15
C ILE A 190 -4.17 -7.96 -9.56
N ASP A 191 -4.19 -8.23 -10.87
CA ASP A 191 -4.08 -9.57 -11.43
C ASP A 191 -2.74 -9.72 -12.13
N LEU A 192 -1.78 -10.31 -11.42
CA LEU A 192 -0.40 -10.44 -11.90
C LEU A 192 -0.26 -11.55 -12.96
N THR A 193 -1.33 -12.30 -13.21
CA THR A 193 -1.37 -13.28 -14.31
C THR A 193 -1.79 -12.64 -15.66
N ALA A 194 -2.31 -11.40 -15.62
CA ALA A 194 -2.90 -10.71 -16.77
C ALA A 194 -2.41 -9.26 -16.91
N MET A 195 -1.12 -9.00 -16.64
CA MET A 195 -0.52 -7.66 -16.78
C MET A 195 -0.42 -7.16 -18.23
N ASP A 196 -0.60 -8.01 -19.21
CA ASP A 196 -0.61 -7.70 -20.65
C ASP A 196 -2.00 -7.37 -21.21
N CYS A 197 -2.99 -7.14 -20.33
CA CYS A 197 -4.37 -6.80 -20.73
C CYS A 197 -4.52 -5.42 -21.37
N GLY A 198 -3.45 -4.68 -21.59
CA GLY A 198 -3.38 -3.36 -22.23
C GLY A 198 -1.99 -3.04 -22.72
N GLU A 199 -1.80 -1.82 -23.23
CA GLU A 199 -0.47 -1.33 -23.59
C GLU A 199 0.29 -0.94 -22.31
N SER A 200 1.21 -1.77 -21.85
CA SER A 200 2.09 -1.49 -20.73
C SER A 200 3.55 -1.36 -21.16
N MET A 201 4.31 -0.62 -20.39
CA MET A 201 5.75 -0.49 -20.58
C MET A 201 6.43 -1.82 -20.26
N LYS A 202 7.18 -2.39 -21.20
CA LYS A 202 8.01 -3.57 -20.92
C LYS A 202 9.23 -3.16 -20.14
N MET A 203 9.36 -3.63 -18.92
CA MET A 203 10.47 -3.34 -18.01
C MET A 203 11.57 -4.41 -18.13
N GLY A 204 12.26 -4.45 -19.29
CA GLY A 204 13.40 -5.36 -19.51
C GLY A 204 13.02 -6.84 -19.65
N GLU A 205 14.00 -7.72 -19.39
CA GLU A 205 13.81 -9.18 -19.51
C GLU A 205 13.08 -9.79 -18.31
N ASN A 206 13.17 -9.16 -17.13
CA ASN A 206 12.48 -9.56 -15.91
C ASN A 206 11.53 -8.46 -15.48
N SER A 207 10.27 -8.78 -15.38
CA SER A 207 9.29 -7.86 -14.80
C SER A 207 9.51 -7.70 -13.27
N PRO A 208 8.97 -6.65 -12.63
CA PRO A 208 9.05 -6.49 -11.19
C PRO A 208 8.50 -7.69 -10.42
N GLU A 209 7.41 -8.29 -10.90
CA GLU A 209 6.80 -9.48 -10.33
C GLU A 209 7.69 -10.72 -10.46
N ASP A 210 8.42 -10.86 -11.60
CA ASP A 210 9.40 -11.92 -11.76
C ASP A 210 10.49 -11.84 -10.68
N VAL A 211 10.97 -10.62 -10.41
CA VAL A 211 11.99 -10.39 -9.37
C VAL A 211 11.40 -10.65 -7.98
N LEU A 212 10.18 -10.18 -7.71
CA LEU A 212 9.51 -10.37 -6.43
C LEU A 212 9.26 -11.85 -6.11
N LEU A 213 8.81 -12.62 -7.11
CA LEU A 213 8.49 -14.04 -6.97
C LEU A 213 9.73 -14.94 -7.16
N ASN A 214 10.83 -14.39 -7.67
CA ASN A 214 11.98 -15.16 -8.15
C ASN A 214 11.55 -16.29 -9.09
N SER A 215 10.67 -15.97 -10.04
CA SER A 215 10.06 -16.93 -10.95
C SER A 215 9.51 -16.24 -12.20
N LYS A 216 9.05 -17.02 -13.15
CA LYS A 216 8.36 -16.59 -14.37
C LYS A 216 6.93 -17.15 -14.38
N LEU A 217 5.99 -16.38 -14.93
CA LEU A 217 4.57 -16.77 -15.00
C LEU A 217 4.36 -18.11 -15.71
N ASP A 218 5.09 -18.36 -16.80
CA ASP A 218 4.99 -19.60 -17.58
C ASP A 218 5.60 -20.84 -16.86
N LYS A 219 6.35 -20.63 -15.79
CA LYS A 219 7.00 -21.70 -15.00
C LYS A 219 6.22 -22.02 -13.73
N GLU A 220 5.79 -20.99 -13.01
CA GLU A 220 5.14 -21.15 -11.70
C GLU A 220 3.91 -20.23 -11.60
N PRO A 221 2.84 -20.49 -12.38
CA PRO A 221 1.64 -19.63 -12.40
C PRO A 221 0.97 -19.48 -11.03
N ASP A 222 1.03 -20.53 -10.19
CA ASP A 222 0.43 -20.49 -8.85
C ASP A 222 1.05 -19.40 -7.96
N LYS A 223 2.34 -19.09 -8.13
CA LYS A 223 2.99 -17.97 -7.42
C LYS A 223 2.40 -16.63 -7.86
N TYR A 224 2.13 -16.43 -9.17
CA TYR A 224 1.52 -15.21 -9.68
C TYR A 224 0.07 -15.06 -9.23
N ILE A 225 -0.68 -16.16 -9.20
CA ILE A 225 -2.02 -16.18 -8.62
C ILE A 225 -1.95 -15.81 -7.14
N SER A 226 -0.97 -16.33 -6.39
CA SER A 226 -0.80 -16.01 -4.96
C SER A 226 -0.44 -14.54 -4.69
N LEU A 227 0.15 -13.85 -5.67
CA LEU A 227 0.43 -12.41 -5.62
C LEU A 227 -0.77 -11.57 -6.04
N SER A 228 -1.77 -12.14 -6.69
CA SER A 228 -2.91 -11.43 -7.30
C SER A 228 -4.00 -11.15 -6.27
N ALA A 229 -4.20 -9.89 -5.87
CA ALA A 229 -5.25 -9.49 -4.93
C ALA A 229 -6.65 -9.89 -5.42
N ASN A 230 -6.87 -9.89 -6.73
CA ASN A 230 -8.13 -10.27 -7.38
C ASN A 230 -8.54 -11.73 -7.09
N HIS A 231 -7.56 -12.61 -6.87
CA HIS A 231 -7.79 -14.03 -6.57
C HIS A 231 -8.49 -14.26 -5.22
N TYR A 232 -8.28 -13.36 -4.27
CA TYR A 232 -8.77 -13.51 -2.89
C TYR A 232 -10.10 -12.84 -2.62
N VAL A 233 -10.68 -12.14 -3.60
CA VAL A 233 -11.93 -11.40 -3.42
C VAL A 233 -13.06 -12.31 -2.97
N ASP A 234 -13.67 -11.98 -1.82
CA ASP A 234 -14.84 -12.67 -1.30
C ASP A 234 -15.92 -11.67 -0.78
N PRO A 235 -17.19 -12.11 -0.58
CA PRO A 235 -18.27 -11.23 -0.17
C PRO A 235 -18.10 -10.52 1.18
N ASN A 236 -17.15 -10.95 2.01
CA ASN A 236 -16.90 -10.40 3.35
C ASN A 236 -15.78 -9.35 3.33
N ASP A 237 -15.17 -9.12 2.16
CA ASP A 237 -14.11 -8.13 2.02
C ASP A 237 -14.60 -6.73 2.41
N PRO A 238 -13.73 -5.93 3.03
CA PRO A 238 -14.04 -4.55 3.34
C PRO A 238 -14.22 -3.72 2.05
N PRO A 239 -14.99 -2.61 2.11
CA PRO A 239 -15.19 -1.72 0.99
C PRO A 239 -13.88 -1.23 0.35
N VAL A 240 -13.85 -1.11 -0.98
CA VAL A 240 -12.68 -0.68 -1.75
C VAL A 240 -13.05 0.46 -2.70
N ILE A 241 -12.24 1.53 -2.74
CA ILE A 241 -12.32 2.56 -3.78
C ILE A 241 -11.07 2.49 -4.66
N ILE A 242 -11.26 2.62 -5.97
CA ILE A 242 -10.22 2.45 -7.00
C ILE A 242 -10.08 3.73 -7.82
N PHE A 243 -8.84 4.18 -8.01
CA PHE A 243 -8.49 5.28 -8.91
C PHE A 243 -7.46 4.78 -9.91
N HIS A 244 -7.73 4.88 -11.23
CA HIS A 244 -6.81 4.41 -12.24
C HIS A 244 -6.83 5.31 -13.48
N GLY A 245 -5.65 5.66 -13.99
CA GLY A 245 -5.52 6.45 -15.21
C GLY A 245 -5.78 5.62 -16.46
N GLU A 246 -6.60 6.12 -17.41
CA GLU A 246 -6.84 5.38 -18.65
C GLU A 246 -5.64 5.42 -19.62
N LYS A 247 -4.70 6.35 -19.40
CA LYS A 247 -3.42 6.45 -20.13
C LYS A 247 -2.23 5.93 -19.32
N ASP A 248 -2.49 5.12 -18.30
CA ASP A 248 -1.43 4.49 -17.50
C ASP A 248 -0.69 3.45 -18.37
N ASN A 249 0.59 3.73 -18.64
CA ASN A 249 1.46 2.89 -19.44
C ASN A 249 2.42 2.02 -18.62
N VAL A 250 2.33 2.08 -17.28
CA VAL A 250 3.11 1.27 -16.35
C VAL A 250 2.26 0.12 -15.82
N VAL A 251 1.12 0.44 -15.21
CA VAL A 251 0.09 -0.52 -14.81
C VAL A 251 -1.15 -0.26 -15.65
N PRO A 252 -1.51 -1.14 -16.61
CA PRO A 252 -2.60 -0.87 -17.52
C PRO A 252 -3.94 -0.74 -16.80
N CYS A 253 -4.77 0.22 -17.22
CA CYS A 253 -6.06 0.54 -16.58
C CYS A 253 -7.03 -0.64 -16.48
N CYS A 254 -6.87 -1.65 -17.34
CA CYS A 254 -7.64 -2.90 -17.28
C CYS A 254 -7.46 -3.63 -15.93
N GLN A 255 -6.35 -3.44 -15.23
CA GLN A 255 -6.13 -3.97 -13.88
C GLN A 255 -7.16 -3.43 -12.88
N GLY A 256 -7.31 -2.11 -12.80
CA GLY A 256 -8.32 -1.47 -11.95
C GLY A 256 -9.75 -1.78 -12.40
N LYS A 257 -10.01 -1.85 -13.71
CA LYS A 257 -11.33 -2.21 -14.27
C LYS A 257 -11.71 -3.65 -13.89
N ALA A 258 -10.80 -4.60 -14.05
CA ALA A 258 -11.03 -6.00 -13.69
C ALA A 258 -11.27 -6.14 -12.17
N PHE A 259 -10.51 -5.44 -11.35
CA PHE A 259 -10.71 -5.46 -9.90
C PHE A 259 -12.09 -4.92 -9.49
N PHE A 260 -12.48 -3.79 -10.06
CA PHE A 260 -13.82 -3.22 -9.82
C PHE A 260 -14.93 -4.22 -10.14
N GLU A 261 -14.88 -4.87 -11.30
CA GLU A 261 -15.90 -5.84 -11.72
C GLU A 261 -15.89 -7.10 -10.82
N THR A 262 -14.73 -7.57 -10.38
CA THR A 262 -14.64 -8.73 -9.48
C THR A 262 -15.22 -8.41 -8.10
N LEU A 263 -14.87 -7.28 -7.50
CA LEU A 263 -15.42 -6.82 -6.23
C LEU A 263 -16.95 -6.66 -6.31
N LYS A 264 -17.43 -6.03 -7.38
CA LYS A 264 -18.86 -5.84 -7.62
C LYS A 264 -19.61 -7.16 -7.79
N ALA A 265 -19.04 -8.11 -8.53
CA ALA A 265 -19.61 -9.45 -8.71
C ALA A 265 -19.68 -10.23 -7.40
N ALA A 266 -18.71 -10.04 -6.51
CA ALA A 266 -18.72 -10.60 -5.16
C ALA A 266 -19.69 -9.91 -4.19
N GLY A 267 -20.28 -8.77 -4.57
CA GLY A 267 -21.17 -7.98 -3.71
C GLY A 267 -20.44 -7.08 -2.71
N VAL A 268 -19.13 -6.91 -2.86
CA VAL A 268 -18.35 -5.98 -2.06
C VAL A 268 -18.71 -4.54 -2.44
N LYS A 269 -18.91 -3.67 -1.44
CA LYS A 269 -19.10 -2.23 -1.70
C LYS A 269 -17.83 -1.69 -2.37
N THR A 270 -17.96 -1.24 -3.62
CA THR A 270 -16.84 -0.71 -4.38
C THR A 270 -17.23 0.52 -5.18
N GLU A 271 -16.31 1.47 -5.30
CA GLU A 271 -16.39 2.64 -6.17
C GLU A 271 -15.13 2.70 -7.03
N ALA A 272 -15.24 3.25 -8.24
CA ALA A 272 -14.08 3.42 -9.10
C ALA A 272 -14.13 4.75 -9.85
N THR A 273 -12.97 5.37 -10.06
CA THR A 273 -12.77 6.52 -10.92
C THR A 273 -11.68 6.21 -11.93
N PHE A 274 -12.05 6.06 -13.18
CA PHE A 274 -11.10 5.92 -14.28
C PHE A 274 -10.87 7.29 -14.91
N VAL A 275 -9.63 7.80 -14.83
CA VAL A 275 -9.31 9.17 -15.25
C VAL A 275 -8.87 9.16 -16.72
N PRO A 276 -9.64 9.75 -17.66
CA PRO A 276 -9.39 9.61 -19.10
C PRO A 276 -8.01 10.05 -19.57
N GLU A 277 -7.48 11.15 -18.99
CA GLU A 277 -6.16 11.70 -19.30
C GLU A 277 -5.11 11.35 -18.23
N GLY A 278 -5.47 10.55 -17.23
CA GLY A 278 -4.58 10.13 -16.15
C GLY A 278 -3.55 9.11 -16.63
N GLY A 279 -2.29 9.32 -16.30
CA GLY A 279 -1.21 8.34 -16.44
C GLY A 279 -0.92 7.65 -15.12
N HIS A 280 0.27 7.00 -14.99
CA HIS A 280 0.72 6.37 -13.75
C HIS A 280 1.07 7.46 -12.70
N GLY A 281 0.11 7.82 -11.85
CA GLY A 281 0.20 8.91 -10.88
C GLY A 281 -0.05 10.31 -11.48
N MET A 282 0.39 10.57 -12.70
CA MET A 282 0.20 11.87 -13.34
C MET A 282 -1.28 12.15 -13.63
N GLY A 283 -1.77 13.31 -13.18
CA GLY A 283 -3.16 13.72 -13.38
C GLY A 283 -4.18 12.98 -12.51
N MET A 284 -3.73 12.09 -11.62
CA MET A 284 -4.60 11.28 -10.77
C MET A 284 -5.08 12.02 -9.52
N TYR A 285 -4.23 12.87 -8.94
CA TYR A 285 -4.44 13.49 -7.63
C TYR A 285 -5.12 14.85 -7.72
N SER A 286 -6.20 14.95 -8.51
CA SER A 286 -7.05 16.14 -8.53
C SER A 286 -7.77 16.30 -7.19
N GLU A 287 -8.12 17.55 -6.83
CA GLU A 287 -8.92 17.85 -5.64
C GLU A 287 -10.23 17.01 -5.62
N GLU A 288 -10.87 16.85 -6.78
CA GLU A 288 -12.08 16.03 -6.91
C GLU A 288 -11.83 14.57 -6.54
N ASN A 289 -10.75 13.96 -7.05
CA ASN A 289 -10.44 12.53 -6.77
C ASN A 289 -10.04 12.34 -5.30
N LEU A 290 -9.24 13.25 -4.74
CA LEU A 290 -8.88 13.23 -3.33
C LEU A 290 -10.11 13.39 -2.44
N GLN A 291 -11.05 14.26 -2.81
CA GLN A 291 -12.30 14.42 -2.08
C GLN A 291 -13.21 13.18 -2.19
N LYS A 292 -13.25 12.49 -3.35
CA LYS A 292 -13.97 11.21 -3.49
C LYS A 292 -13.41 10.15 -2.55
N MET A 293 -12.08 10.03 -2.44
CA MET A 293 -11.43 9.13 -1.48
C MET A 293 -11.86 9.45 -0.05
N VAL A 294 -11.78 10.72 0.36
CA VAL A 294 -12.16 11.15 1.70
C VAL A 294 -13.65 10.87 1.99
N ASN A 295 -14.53 11.18 1.05
CA ASN A 295 -15.97 10.95 1.18
C ASN A 295 -16.28 9.46 1.35
N PHE A 296 -15.65 8.60 0.54
CA PHE A 296 -15.79 7.16 0.63
C PHE A 296 -15.37 6.63 2.01
N LEU A 297 -14.21 7.02 2.49
CA LEU A 297 -13.72 6.61 3.81
C LEU A 297 -14.64 7.08 4.95
N ASN A 298 -15.12 8.33 4.87
CA ASN A 298 -16.07 8.88 5.84
C ASN A 298 -17.40 8.12 5.83
N GLU A 299 -17.92 7.77 4.64
CA GLU A 299 -19.15 6.98 4.52
C GLU A 299 -18.98 5.59 5.13
N VAL A 300 -17.87 4.89 4.82
CA VAL A 300 -17.60 3.55 5.38
C VAL A 300 -17.49 3.62 6.91
N ARG A 301 -16.80 4.64 7.43
CA ARG A 301 -16.62 4.82 8.88
C ARG A 301 -17.94 5.05 9.62
N THR A 302 -18.87 5.77 9.03
CA THR A 302 -20.13 6.16 9.68
C THR A 302 -21.25 5.11 9.59
N ARG A 303 -21.09 4.08 8.77
CA ARG A 303 -22.09 3.01 8.58
C ARG A 303 -22.07 1.90 9.64
N LYS A 304 -21.25 2.04 10.69
CA LYS A 304 -21.15 1.06 11.79
C LYS A 304 -22.28 1.18 12.80
#